data_a5ce27aeefe73180b6099d38072cb716
#
_entry.id   a5ce27aeefe73180b6099d38072cb716
#
_cell.length_a   1.000
_cell.length_b   1.000
_cell.length_c   1.000
_cell.angle_alpha   90.00
_cell.angle_beta   90.00
_cell.angle_gamma   90.00
#
_symmetry.space_group_name_H-M   'P 1'
#
loop_
_entity.id
_entity.type
_entity.pdbx_description
1 polymer ?
#
loop_
_entity_poly.entity_id
_entity_poly.type
_entity_poly.pdbx_seq_one_letter_code
_entity_poly.pdbx_strand_id
1 'polypeptide(L)'
;MKPEKDGLFCEKIFGPSKDWECHCGKYKKIRYKGVVCDRCGVEITKSSVRRERMGHIELAAPVSHIWYFKGIPSRMGLILDLSPRTLEKVLYFASYIVLDAGNTALQYKQVLSEGEYQDAREQYGNAFRVGMGAEAIQELLQAIDLEKDSAELKAELEDATGQKRARIIKRLEVVEAFRESGNKPEWMIMTVVPVIPPDLRPMVQLDGGRFATSDLNDLYRRIINRNNRLRRLLELGAPDIIVRNEKRMLQEAVDALIDNGRRGRPVTGPGNRALKSLSDMLKGKSGRFRQNLLGKRVDYSGRSVICVEPKLKIYQCGLPKEMAIELFKPFVMKELVANGSAHNIKSAKKMVERLQTEVWDVLEDVIKEHPVMLNRAPTLHRLGIQAFEPILVEGKAIKLHPLVCTAFNADFDGDQMAVHLPLSVEAQAECRFMLLSPNNLLKPSDGGLVAVPSQDMVLGIYYLTQERPGAKGEGKIFKSVNEAILAYENGAVTLHSRIKVRMTKTMPDGKEITGVVESTLGRFIFNEIIPQDLGFVDRSIPGNELKLEVDFLVAKKQNKQILEKVINIHGATKTAEVLDAVKAVSYTHLTLPTTSRV
;
A
#
# COMPACT_ATOMS: atom_id res chain seq x y z
N MET A 1 -34.09 -15.11 4.98
CA MET A 1 -34.95 -14.14 5.66
C MET A 1 -35.22 -12.98 4.71
N LYS A 2 -36.47 -12.54 4.55
CA LYS A 2 -36.78 -11.38 3.70
C LYS A 2 -36.59 -10.10 4.51
N PRO A 3 -36.08 -9.01 3.87
CA PRO A 3 -35.90 -7.72 4.55
C PRO A 3 -37.23 -7.14 5.07
N GLU A 4 -37.17 -6.50 6.22
CA GLU A 4 -38.33 -5.82 6.82
C GLU A 4 -38.66 -4.57 6.02
N LYS A 5 -39.97 -4.27 5.91
CA LYS A 5 -40.46 -3.07 5.24
C LYS A 5 -40.08 -1.83 6.07
N ASP A 6 -39.64 -0.80 5.38
CA ASP A 6 -39.20 0.50 5.93
C ASP A 6 -38.00 0.40 6.94
N GLY A 7 -37.35 -0.77 7.00
CA GLY A 7 -36.17 -0.99 7.80
C GLY A 7 -34.84 -0.66 7.08
N LEU A 8 -33.72 -0.90 7.75
CA LEU A 8 -32.37 -0.63 7.22
C LEU A 8 -32.00 -1.43 5.95
N PHE A 9 -32.75 -2.50 5.64
CA PHE A 9 -32.53 -3.34 4.46
C PHE A 9 -33.76 -3.37 3.53
N CYS A 10 -34.68 -2.44 3.68
CA CYS A 10 -35.93 -2.39 2.93
C CYS A 10 -35.71 -2.44 1.42
N GLU A 11 -36.43 -3.35 0.74
CA GLU A 11 -36.36 -3.48 -0.72
C GLU A 11 -37.08 -2.33 -1.45
N LYS A 12 -38.08 -1.71 -0.82
CA LYS A 12 -38.78 -0.55 -1.40
C LYS A 12 -37.86 0.67 -1.48
N ILE A 13 -37.02 0.90 -0.47
CA ILE A 13 -36.10 2.04 -0.38
C ILE A 13 -34.85 1.79 -1.21
N PHE A 14 -34.20 0.64 -1.01
CA PHE A 14 -32.86 0.36 -1.54
C PHE A 14 -32.85 -0.52 -2.80
N GLY A 15 -33.98 -1.08 -3.19
CA GLY A 15 -34.11 -1.96 -4.33
C GLY A 15 -34.19 -3.46 -3.99
N PRO A 16 -34.46 -4.31 -4.99
CA PRO A 16 -34.72 -5.73 -4.80
C PRO A 16 -33.46 -6.51 -4.38
N SER A 17 -33.64 -7.57 -3.60
CA SER A 17 -32.54 -8.48 -3.20
C SER A 17 -32.09 -9.41 -4.31
N LYS A 18 -32.96 -9.72 -5.27
CA LYS A 18 -32.68 -10.54 -6.45
C LYS A 18 -32.98 -9.75 -7.72
N ASP A 19 -32.20 -10.03 -8.76
CA ASP A 19 -32.36 -9.37 -10.06
C ASP A 19 -33.76 -9.62 -10.63
N TRP A 20 -34.42 -8.52 -10.99
CA TRP A 20 -35.72 -8.52 -11.67
C TRP A 20 -36.86 -9.21 -10.90
N GLU A 21 -36.74 -9.31 -9.57
CA GLU A 21 -37.77 -9.92 -8.72
C GLU A 21 -38.26 -8.92 -7.65
N CYS A 22 -39.57 -8.75 -7.53
CA CYS A 22 -40.16 -7.94 -6.44
C CYS A 22 -40.26 -8.74 -5.14
N HIS A 23 -40.40 -8.06 -4.00
CA HIS A 23 -40.47 -8.68 -2.68
C HIS A 23 -41.58 -9.72 -2.54
N CYS A 24 -42.80 -9.43 -3.06
CA CYS A 24 -43.94 -10.32 -3.00
C CYS A 24 -43.90 -11.47 -4.03
N GLY A 25 -43.01 -11.43 -5.01
CA GLY A 25 -42.85 -12.46 -6.04
C GLY A 25 -43.85 -12.38 -7.19
N LYS A 26 -44.68 -11.31 -7.28
CA LYS A 26 -45.63 -11.11 -8.37
C LYS A 26 -44.93 -10.94 -9.72
N TYR A 27 -43.83 -10.22 -9.75
CA TYR A 27 -43.00 -9.98 -10.93
C TYR A 27 -41.61 -10.62 -10.74
N LYS A 28 -41.16 -11.42 -11.73
CA LYS A 28 -39.89 -12.19 -11.65
C LYS A 28 -39.07 -12.19 -12.93
N LYS A 29 -39.42 -11.39 -13.92
CA LYS A 29 -38.77 -11.40 -15.24
C LYS A 29 -38.31 -10.03 -15.68
N ILE A 30 -37.23 -9.98 -16.46
CA ILE A 30 -36.61 -8.77 -17.03
C ILE A 30 -37.59 -7.91 -17.86
N ARG A 31 -38.60 -8.53 -18.47
CA ARG A 31 -39.66 -7.80 -19.24
C ARG A 31 -40.39 -6.75 -18.45
N TYR A 32 -40.37 -6.84 -17.13
CA TYR A 32 -41.03 -5.87 -16.21
C TYR A 32 -40.06 -4.81 -15.68
N LYS A 33 -38.90 -4.63 -16.33
CA LYS A 33 -37.90 -3.62 -15.94
C LYS A 33 -38.54 -2.24 -15.73
N GLY A 34 -38.23 -1.60 -14.60
CA GLY A 34 -38.69 -0.25 -14.24
C GLY A 34 -40.11 -0.18 -13.71
N VAL A 35 -40.87 -1.28 -13.69
CA VAL A 35 -42.22 -1.31 -13.12
C VAL A 35 -42.14 -1.34 -11.60
N VAL A 36 -42.90 -0.47 -10.94
CA VAL A 36 -43.07 -0.52 -9.48
C VAL A 36 -44.23 -1.45 -9.15
N CYS A 37 -43.99 -2.44 -8.32
CA CYS A 37 -45.00 -3.41 -7.94
C CYS A 37 -46.11 -2.73 -7.11
N ASP A 38 -47.34 -2.82 -7.58
CA ASP A 38 -48.55 -2.28 -6.93
C ASP A 38 -48.79 -2.89 -5.53
N ARG A 39 -48.38 -4.14 -5.31
CA ARG A 39 -48.60 -4.87 -4.05
C ARG A 39 -47.53 -4.57 -2.98
N CYS A 40 -46.25 -4.53 -3.34
CA CYS A 40 -45.17 -4.37 -2.38
C CYS A 40 -44.36 -3.07 -2.56
N GLY A 41 -44.62 -2.30 -3.62
CA GLY A 41 -43.94 -1.03 -3.88
C GLY A 41 -42.46 -1.14 -4.30
N VAL A 42 -41.99 -2.35 -4.56
CA VAL A 42 -40.57 -2.57 -4.98
C VAL A 42 -40.46 -2.38 -6.48
N GLU A 43 -39.51 -1.57 -6.90
CA GLU A 43 -39.16 -1.38 -8.31
C GLU A 43 -38.41 -2.59 -8.85
N ILE A 44 -38.74 -3.04 -10.05
CA ILE A 44 -38.13 -4.20 -10.69
C ILE A 44 -36.87 -3.75 -11.44
N THR A 45 -35.70 -3.90 -10.78
CA THR A 45 -34.39 -3.53 -11.27
C THR A 45 -33.36 -4.62 -10.94
N LYS A 46 -32.11 -4.39 -11.32
CA LYS A 46 -31.00 -5.26 -10.87
C LYS A 46 -30.76 -5.08 -9.37
N SER A 47 -30.36 -6.13 -8.69
CA SER A 47 -29.97 -6.09 -7.27
C SER A 47 -28.76 -5.18 -7.00
N SER A 48 -27.93 -4.89 -8.02
CA SER A 48 -26.79 -3.98 -7.92
C SER A 48 -27.16 -2.56 -7.43
N VAL A 49 -28.40 -2.12 -7.63
CA VAL A 49 -28.88 -0.81 -7.11
C VAL A 49 -28.84 -0.72 -5.58
N ARG A 50 -28.86 -1.85 -4.87
CA ARG A 50 -28.66 -1.90 -3.41
C ARG A 50 -27.29 -1.45 -2.95
N ARG A 51 -26.34 -1.32 -3.85
CA ARG A 51 -25.01 -0.75 -3.60
C ARG A 51 -24.98 0.77 -3.82
N GLU A 52 -25.94 1.33 -4.53
CA GLU A 52 -25.94 2.71 -4.99
C GLU A 52 -26.98 3.57 -4.28
N ARG A 53 -28.19 3.01 -4.01
CA ARG A 53 -29.30 3.77 -3.43
C ARG A 53 -29.08 4.08 -1.97
N MET A 54 -29.18 5.37 -1.62
CA MET A 54 -29.14 5.86 -0.26
C MET A 54 -30.54 6.05 0.31
N GLY A 55 -30.65 5.82 1.63
CA GLY A 55 -31.83 6.20 2.41
C GLY A 55 -31.52 7.38 3.34
N HIS A 56 -32.48 7.75 4.16
CA HIS A 56 -32.31 8.79 5.18
C HIS A 56 -33.17 8.52 6.42
N ILE A 57 -32.76 9.13 7.53
CA ILE A 57 -33.49 9.13 8.80
C ILE A 57 -33.82 10.58 9.13
N GLU A 58 -35.10 10.93 9.16
CA GLU A 58 -35.58 12.23 9.64
C GLU A 58 -35.47 12.27 11.16
N LEU A 59 -34.72 13.22 11.68
CA LEU A 59 -34.52 13.38 13.11
C LEU A 59 -35.66 14.16 13.76
N ALA A 60 -36.07 13.75 14.95
CA ALA A 60 -37.07 14.43 15.75
C ALA A 60 -36.56 15.75 16.35
N ALA A 61 -35.26 15.93 16.45
CA ALA A 61 -34.59 17.15 16.83
C ALA A 61 -33.29 17.33 16.02
N PRO A 62 -32.91 18.55 15.66
CA PRO A 62 -31.67 18.79 14.95
C PRO A 62 -30.45 18.38 15.80
N VAL A 63 -29.39 17.92 15.12
CA VAL A 63 -28.12 17.52 15.74
C VAL A 63 -26.93 18.19 15.06
N SER A 64 -25.89 18.50 15.81
CA SER A 64 -24.67 19.09 15.30
C SER A 64 -23.78 18.03 14.64
N HIS A 65 -23.16 18.38 13.52
CA HIS A 65 -22.16 17.51 12.88
C HIS A 65 -20.83 17.61 13.61
N ILE A 66 -20.34 16.49 14.16
CA ILE A 66 -19.16 16.45 15.04
C ILE A 66 -17.87 16.95 14.35
N TRP A 67 -17.73 16.82 13.03
CA TRP A 67 -16.54 17.31 12.33
C TRP A 67 -16.39 18.81 12.37
N TYR A 68 -17.51 19.56 12.26
CA TYR A 68 -17.50 21.02 12.30
C TYR A 68 -17.37 21.55 13.72
N PHE A 69 -17.81 20.76 14.70
CA PHE A 69 -17.71 21.10 16.11
C PHE A 69 -16.35 20.74 16.72
N LYS A 70 -15.91 19.48 16.62
CA LYS A 70 -14.66 18.95 17.21
C LYS A 70 -13.45 19.01 16.28
N GLY A 71 -13.53 19.69 15.15
CA GLY A 71 -12.36 19.99 14.32
C GLY A 71 -11.34 20.87 15.05
N ILE A 72 -10.09 20.86 14.61
CA ILE A 72 -9.04 21.75 15.11
C ILE A 72 -8.52 22.56 13.91
N PRO A 73 -8.87 23.86 13.82
CA PRO A 73 -9.80 24.62 14.68
C PRO A 73 -11.27 24.25 14.43
N SER A 74 -12.13 24.49 15.45
CA SER A 74 -13.58 24.29 15.31
C SER A 74 -14.17 25.31 14.34
N ARG A 75 -14.70 24.83 13.21
CA ARG A 75 -15.33 25.73 12.20
C ARG A 75 -16.57 26.43 12.74
N MET A 76 -17.41 25.70 13.46
CA MET A 76 -18.59 26.24 14.12
C MET A 76 -18.22 27.25 15.21
N GLY A 77 -17.18 26.98 16.01
CA GLY A 77 -16.67 27.90 17.03
C GLY A 77 -16.10 29.18 16.43
N LEU A 78 -15.41 29.12 15.30
CA LEU A 78 -14.86 30.30 14.62
C LEU A 78 -15.95 31.22 14.04
N ILE A 79 -16.96 30.64 13.41
CA ILE A 79 -18.03 31.43 12.77
C ILE A 79 -18.94 32.09 13.80
N LEU A 80 -19.23 31.41 14.92
CA LEU A 80 -20.05 31.94 16.02
C LEU A 80 -19.25 32.83 16.99
N ASP A 81 -17.94 32.82 16.88
CA ASP A 81 -17.00 33.44 17.83
C ASP A 81 -17.12 32.88 19.25
N LEU A 82 -17.40 31.60 19.37
CA LEU A 82 -17.52 30.88 20.64
C LEU A 82 -16.35 29.97 20.90
N SER A 83 -15.92 29.84 22.17
CA SER A 83 -14.91 28.87 22.52
C SER A 83 -15.43 27.44 22.33
N PRO A 84 -14.58 26.45 21.92
CA PRO A 84 -15.00 25.08 21.77
C PRO A 84 -15.58 24.47 23.07
N ARG A 85 -15.09 24.88 24.23
CA ARG A 85 -15.60 24.45 25.55
C ARG A 85 -17.00 24.99 25.83
N THR A 86 -17.23 26.25 25.50
CA THR A 86 -18.53 26.89 25.65
C THR A 86 -19.56 26.26 24.73
N LEU A 87 -19.19 26.06 23.45
CA LEU A 87 -20.03 25.42 22.46
C LEU A 87 -20.39 23.98 22.85
N GLU A 88 -19.44 23.23 23.43
CA GLU A 88 -19.69 21.88 23.94
C GLU A 88 -20.75 21.86 25.04
N LYS A 89 -20.68 22.77 25.99
CA LYS A 89 -21.68 22.87 27.09
C LYS A 89 -23.08 23.09 26.55
N VAL A 90 -23.23 23.94 25.54
CA VAL A 90 -24.54 24.24 24.92
C VAL A 90 -25.05 23.06 24.13
N LEU A 91 -24.23 22.49 23.22
CA LEU A 91 -24.63 21.38 22.35
C LEU A 91 -25.05 20.12 23.11
N TYR A 92 -24.43 19.86 24.27
CA TYR A 92 -24.73 18.68 25.09
C TYR A 92 -25.61 18.98 26.30
N PHE A 93 -26.38 20.05 26.23
CA PHE A 93 -27.44 20.40 27.22
C PHE A 93 -26.93 20.61 28.64
N ALA A 94 -25.70 21.11 28.81
CA ALA A 94 -25.15 21.45 30.12
C ALA A 94 -25.31 22.94 30.48
N SER A 95 -25.56 23.81 29.51
CA SER A 95 -25.71 25.27 29.71
C SER A 95 -26.67 25.86 28.68
N TYR A 96 -27.29 26.95 29.03
CA TYR A 96 -28.14 27.74 28.12
C TYR A 96 -27.30 28.75 27.35
N ILE A 97 -27.79 29.18 26.20
CA ILE A 97 -27.24 30.29 25.42
C ILE A 97 -28.35 31.32 25.18
N VAL A 98 -28.03 32.58 25.35
CA VAL A 98 -28.96 33.69 25.11
C VAL A 98 -29.10 33.91 23.61
N LEU A 99 -30.32 33.72 23.11
CA LEU A 99 -30.70 33.92 21.70
C LEU A 99 -31.21 35.35 21.47
N ASP A 100 -31.92 35.91 22.43
CA ASP A 100 -32.40 37.25 22.42
C ASP A 100 -32.27 37.81 23.85
N ALA A 101 -31.53 38.90 24.00
CA ALA A 101 -31.34 39.53 25.29
C ALA A 101 -32.49 40.46 25.69
N GLY A 102 -33.37 40.88 24.75
CA GLY A 102 -34.44 41.84 25.02
C GLY A 102 -33.95 43.09 25.75
N ASN A 103 -34.75 43.56 26.70
CA ASN A 103 -34.41 44.73 27.55
C ASN A 103 -33.79 44.31 28.89
N THR A 104 -32.86 43.34 28.88
CA THR A 104 -32.20 42.82 30.08
C THR A 104 -30.70 43.19 30.08
N ALA A 105 -30.05 43.00 31.22
CA ALA A 105 -28.58 43.20 31.33
C ALA A 105 -27.77 42.04 30.72
N LEU A 106 -28.41 41.03 30.13
CA LEU A 106 -27.77 39.90 29.50
C LEU A 106 -27.17 40.29 28.13
N GLN A 107 -26.11 39.61 27.73
CA GLN A 107 -25.49 39.82 26.41
C GLN A 107 -25.94 38.75 25.42
N TYR A 108 -26.06 39.10 24.14
CA TYR A 108 -26.28 38.20 23.05
C TYR A 108 -25.17 37.13 22.97
N LYS A 109 -25.52 35.87 22.80
CA LYS A 109 -24.61 34.72 22.86
C LYS A 109 -23.96 34.46 24.24
N GLN A 110 -24.39 35.10 25.29
CA GLN A 110 -23.96 34.81 26.66
C GLN A 110 -24.41 33.37 27.04
N VAL A 111 -23.49 32.64 27.70
CA VAL A 111 -23.82 31.27 28.18
C VAL A 111 -24.08 31.32 29.67
N LEU A 112 -25.22 30.77 30.06
CA LEU A 112 -25.72 30.75 31.42
C LEU A 112 -25.72 29.31 31.94
N SER A 113 -25.28 29.10 33.17
CA SER A 113 -25.51 27.85 33.90
C SER A 113 -26.97 27.71 34.32
N GLU A 114 -27.37 26.54 34.81
CA GLU A 114 -28.74 26.31 35.28
C GLU A 114 -29.15 27.30 36.40
N GLY A 115 -28.22 27.59 37.38
CA GLY A 115 -28.45 28.54 38.45
C GLY A 115 -28.62 29.98 37.93
N GLU A 116 -27.67 30.43 37.10
CA GLU A 116 -27.73 31.79 36.50
C GLU A 116 -28.98 31.97 35.62
N TYR A 117 -29.45 30.91 34.99
CA TYR A 117 -30.71 30.96 34.23
C TYR A 117 -31.92 31.12 35.15
N GLN A 118 -31.94 30.38 36.28
CA GLN A 118 -33.03 30.54 37.27
C GLN A 118 -33.04 31.95 37.85
N ASP A 119 -31.89 32.45 38.25
CA ASP A 119 -31.75 33.83 38.79
C ASP A 119 -32.21 34.87 37.75
N ALA A 120 -31.78 34.74 36.50
CA ALA A 120 -32.20 35.63 35.42
C ALA A 120 -33.70 35.55 35.14
N ARG A 121 -34.29 34.36 35.25
CA ARG A 121 -35.72 34.15 35.07
C ARG A 121 -36.55 34.75 36.18
N GLU A 122 -36.06 34.67 37.40
CA GLU A 122 -36.70 35.35 38.57
C GLU A 122 -36.62 36.86 38.43
N GLN A 123 -35.50 37.39 37.94
CA GLN A 123 -35.27 38.83 37.83
C GLN A 123 -36.00 39.47 36.61
N TYR A 124 -35.98 38.85 35.46
CA TYR A 124 -36.42 39.41 34.19
C TYR A 124 -37.68 38.71 33.60
N GLY A 125 -38.14 37.62 34.21
CA GLY A 125 -39.32 36.87 33.74
C GLY A 125 -39.14 36.33 32.32
N ASN A 126 -40.03 36.72 31.42
CA ASN A 126 -40.02 36.31 30.01
C ASN A 126 -39.43 37.37 29.04
N ALA A 127 -38.69 38.37 29.56
CA ALA A 127 -38.17 39.47 28.74
C ALA A 127 -36.94 39.07 27.87
N PHE A 128 -36.43 37.87 28.01
CA PHE A 128 -35.31 37.32 27.24
C PHE A 128 -35.61 35.90 26.76
N ARG A 129 -34.90 35.46 25.72
CA ARG A 129 -35.03 34.13 25.16
C ARG A 129 -33.71 33.39 25.19
N VAL A 130 -33.75 32.18 25.70
CA VAL A 130 -32.60 31.26 25.74
C VAL A 130 -32.90 29.95 25.06
N GLY A 131 -31.87 29.25 24.65
CA GLY A 131 -32.00 27.93 24.07
C GLY A 131 -30.86 26.98 24.51
N MET A 132 -31.04 25.69 24.24
CA MET A 132 -30.04 24.65 24.48
C MET A 132 -29.94 23.74 23.27
N GLY A 133 -28.78 23.08 23.15
CA GLY A 133 -28.56 22.03 22.13
C GLY A 133 -28.33 22.59 20.73
N ALA A 134 -28.38 21.70 19.75
CA ALA A 134 -28.11 22.01 18.36
C ALA A 134 -29.18 22.94 17.75
N GLU A 135 -30.40 22.92 18.28
CA GLU A 135 -31.51 23.77 17.84
C GLU A 135 -31.21 25.27 18.08
N ALA A 136 -30.71 25.60 19.28
CA ALA A 136 -30.27 26.96 19.60
C ALA A 136 -29.07 27.43 18.74
N ILE A 137 -28.11 26.54 18.50
CA ILE A 137 -26.98 26.84 17.64
C ILE A 137 -27.40 27.01 16.19
N GLN A 138 -28.39 26.25 15.71
CA GLN A 138 -28.96 26.42 14.36
C GLN A 138 -29.56 27.81 14.17
N GLU A 139 -30.33 28.28 15.14
CA GLU A 139 -30.93 29.63 15.10
C GLU A 139 -29.85 30.72 15.07
N LEU A 140 -28.78 30.58 15.88
CA LEU A 140 -27.66 31.50 15.85
C LEU A 140 -26.90 31.49 14.51
N LEU A 141 -26.77 30.33 13.87
CA LEU A 141 -26.12 30.20 12.56
C LEU A 141 -26.98 30.78 11.43
N GLN A 142 -28.31 30.67 11.53
CA GLN A 142 -29.26 31.27 10.58
C GLN A 142 -29.25 32.80 10.65
N ALA A 143 -28.99 33.38 11.83
CA ALA A 143 -28.92 34.82 12.04
C ALA A 143 -27.63 35.48 11.52
N ILE A 144 -26.66 34.72 11.05
CA ILE A 144 -25.37 35.22 10.54
C ILE A 144 -25.53 35.75 9.11
N ASP A 145 -25.11 37.01 8.92
CA ASP A 145 -24.92 37.61 7.60
C ASP A 145 -23.44 37.58 7.23
N LEU A 146 -23.11 36.68 6.28
CA LEU A 146 -21.72 36.45 5.84
C LEU A 146 -21.08 37.69 5.19
N GLU A 147 -21.85 38.50 4.47
CA GLU A 147 -21.34 39.69 3.80
C GLU A 147 -20.95 40.79 4.84
N LYS A 148 -21.83 41.00 5.81
CA LYS A 148 -21.60 41.96 6.89
C LYS A 148 -20.44 41.53 7.77
N ASP A 149 -20.43 40.27 8.22
CA ASP A 149 -19.34 39.71 9.04
C ASP A 149 -17.98 39.78 8.33
N SER A 150 -17.94 39.53 7.00
CA SER A 150 -16.73 39.65 6.19
C SER A 150 -16.20 41.09 6.17
N ALA A 151 -17.10 42.08 5.97
CA ALA A 151 -16.73 43.50 5.95
C ALA A 151 -16.22 43.96 7.31
N GLU A 152 -16.91 43.61 8.41
CA GLU A 152 -16.52 43.95 9.77
C GLU A 152 -15.14 43.34 10.13
N LEU A 153 -14.91 42.06 9.83
CA LEU A 153 -13.64 41.38 10.11
C LEU A 153 -12.48 41.94 9.28
N LYS A 154 -12.72 42.41 8.05
CA LYS A 154 -11.68 43.10 7.25
C LYS A 154 -11.31 44.44 7.84
N ALA A 155 -12.28 45.24 8.31
CA ALA A 155 -12.03 46.47 8.99
C ALA A 155 -11.26 46.27 10.31
N GLU A 156 -11.68 45.30 11.14
CA GLU A 156 -10.96 44.96 12.37
C GLU A 156 -9.53 44.47 12.14
N LEU A 157 -9.24 43.87 10.98
CA LEU A 157 -7.92 43.31 10.64
C LEU A 157 -6.88 44.44 10.45
N GLU A 158 -7.28 45.62 10.01
CA GLU A 158 -6.41 46.76 9.77
C GLU A 158 -5.81 47.27 11.10
N ASP A 159 -6.62 47.27 12.17
CA ASP A 159 -6.21 47.77 13.49
C ASP A 159 -5.64 46.69 14.43
N ALA A 160 -5.80 45.41 14.04
CA ALA A 160 -5.44 44.29 14.92
C ALA A 160 -3.96 43.91 14.84
N THR A 161 -3.33 43.64 16.00
CA THR A 161 -1.94 43.17 16.11
C THR A 161 -1.82 41.88 16.92
N GLY A 162 -0.72 41.15 16.74
CA GLY A 162 -0.37 39.97 17.53
C GLY A 162 -1.39 38.84 17.46
N GLN A 163 -1.77 38.27 18.59
CA GLN A 163 -2.68 37.13 18.69
C GLN A 163 -4.12 37.44 18.22
N LYS A 164 -4.58 38.69 18.45
CA LYS A 164 -5.90 39.13 17.98
C LYS A 164 -5.99 39.05 16.44
N ARG A 165 -4.95 39.56 15.77
CA ARG A 165 -4.84 39.48 14.30
C ARG A 165 -4.90 38.04 13.79
N ALA A 166 -4.15 37.11 14.40
CA ALA A 166 -4.14 35.70 14.01
C ALA A 166 -5.52 35.03 14.19
N ARG A 167 -6.29 35.41 15.21
CA ARG A 167 -7.66 34.91 15.42
C ARG A 167 -8.61 35.47 14.37
N ILE A 168 -8.55 36.74 14.05
CA ILE A 168 -9.38 37.38 13.03
C ILE A 168 -9.11 36.77 11.66
N ILE A 169 -7.85 36.55 11.30
CA ILE A 169 -7.47 35.89 10.02
C ILE A 169 -8.13 34.51 9.91
N LYS A 170 -8.01 33.66 10.95
CA LYS A 170 -8.63 32.32 10.94
C LYS A 170 -10.15 32.36 10.85
N ARG A 171 -10.77 33.38 11.48
CA ARG A 171 -12.22 33.57 11.41
C ARG A 171 -12.64 34.05 10.03
N LEU A 172 -11.95 35.04 9.48
CA LEU A 172 -12.18 35.57 8.13
C LEU A 172 -12.02 34.48 7.06
N GLU A 173 -11.01 33.63 7.16
CA GLU A 173 -10.81 32.50 6.26
C GLU A 173 -12.04 31.58 6.18
N VAL A 174 -12.66 31.29 7.33
CA VAL A 174 -13.87 30.45 7.37
C VAL A 174 -15.08 31.18 6.80
N VAL A 175 -15.28 32.46 7.15
CA VAL A 175 -16.40 33.28 6.64
C VAL A 175 -16.30 33.43 5.12
N GLU A 176 -15.12 33.75 4.58
CA GLU A 176 -14.90 33.85 3.13
C GLU A 176 -15.11 32.51 2.42
N ALA A 177 -14.66 31.40 3.00
CA ALA A 177 -14.88 30.08 2.43
C ALA A 177 -16.40 29.72 2.32
N PHE A 178 -17.21 30.13 3.30
CA PHE A 178 -18.67 29.99 3.22
C PHE A 178 -19.27 30.91 2.15
N ARG A 179 -18.81 32.16 2.10
CA ARG A 179 -19.29 33.16 1.14
C ARG A 179 -19.00 32.75 -0.31
N GLU A 180 -17.76 32.35 -0.61
CA GLU A 180 -17.33 31.95 -1.95
C GLU A 180 -17.98 30.65 -2.42
N SER A 181 -18.16 29.68 -1.53
CA SER A 181 -18.77 28.39 -1.87
C SER A 181 -20.29 28.42 -1.97
N GLY A 182 -20.93 29.49 -1.50
CA GLY A 182 -22.41 29.59 -1.42
C GLY A 182 -23.06 28.63 -0.42
N ASN A 183 -22.25 27.98 0.44
CA ASN A 183 -22.77 27.14 1.51
C ASN A 183 -23.31 27.99 2.67
N LYS A 184 -24.41 27.50 3.26
CA LYS A 184 -25.00 28.19 4.41
C LYS A 184 -24.43 27.64 5.73
N PRO A 185 -24.06 28.50 6.71
CA PRO A 185 -23.57 28.06 8.01
C PRO A 185 -24.52 27.11 8.76
N GLU A 186 -25.83 27.29 8.61
CA GLU A 186 -26.86 26.46 9.23
C GLU A 186 -26.79 24.98 8.81
N TRP A 187 -26.18 24.67 7.65
CA TRP A 187 -26.02 23.28 7.17
C TRP A 187 -25.03 22.47 7.99
N MET A 188 -24.28 23.07 8.88
CA MET A 188 -23.46 22.36 9.87
C MET A 188 -24.31 21.64 10.93
N ILE A 189 -25.61 21.98 11.02
CA ILE A 189 -26.59 21.30 11.86
C ILE A 189 -27.45 20.42 10.95
N MET A 190 -27.60 19.16 11.32
CA MET A 190 -28.32 18.15 10.53
C MET A 190 -29.72 17.93 11.10
N THR A 191 -30.71 17.98 10.24
CA THR A 191 -32.10 17.55 10.53
C THR A 191 -32.41 16.16 9.98
N VAL A 192 -31.54 15.68 9.06
CA VAL A 192 -31.66 14.39 8.39
C VAL A 192 -30.30 13.70 8.40
N VAL A 193 -30.26 12.42 8.74
CA VAL A 193 -29.05 11.59 8.68
C VAL A 193 -29.10 10.70 7.45
N PRO A 194 -28.12 10.74 6.54
CA PRO A 194 -28.08 9.84 5.40
C PRO A 194 -27.75 8.40 5.84
N VAL A 195 -28.41 7.43 5.21
CA VAL A 195 -28.18 6.01 5.41
C VAL A 195 -27.51 5.44 4.19
N ILE A 196 -26.30 4.90 4.35
CA ILE A 196 -25.54 4.34 3.24
C ILE A 196 -26.22 3.07 2.70
N PRO A 197 -25.97 2.70 1.43
CA PRO A 197 -26.55 1.52 0.81
C PRO A 197 -26.31 0.23 1.61
N PRO A 198 -27.24 -0.73 1.60
CA PRO A 198 -27.16 -1.98 2.37
C PRO A 198 -25.93 -2.83 2.04
N ASP A 199 -25.51 -2.87 0.78
CA ASP A 199 -24.37 -3.68 0.34
C ASP A 199 -23.02 -3.15 0.85
N LEU A 200 -22.96 -1.87 1.26
CA LEU A 200 -21.79 -1.28 1.91
C LEU A 200 -21.72 -1.58 3.42
N ARG A 201 -22.81 -2.08 4.01
CA ARG A 201 -22.93 -2.50 5.42
C ARG A 201 -23.61 -3.87 5.53
N PRO A 202 -23.01 -4.91 4.94
CA PRO A 202 -23.67 -6.19 4.77
C PRO A 202 -24.00 -6.87 6.11
N MET A 203 -25.05 -7.68 6.07
CA MET A 203 -25.40 -8.65 7.10
C MET A 203 -25.41 -10.04 6.47
N VAL A 204 -24.47 -10.89 6.89
CA VAL A 204 -24.26 -12.22 6.30
C VAL A 204 -24.65 -13.29 7.32
N GLN A 205 -25.39 -14.29 6.87
CA GLN A 205 -25.70 -15.46 7.68
C GLN A 205 -24.52 -16.41 7.70
N LEU A 206 -24.04 -16.75 8.88
CA LEU A 206 -23.00 -17.75 9.12
C LEU A 206 -23.62 -19.13 9.28
N ASP A 207 -22.78 -20.17 9.18
CA ASP A 207 -23.17 -21.54 9.50
C ASP A 207 -23.65 -21.62 10.94
N GLY A 208 -24.75 -22.35 11.16
CA GLY A 208 -25.43 -22.43 12.47
C GLY A 208 -26.43 -21.32 12.76
N GLY A 209 -26.88 -20.57 11.75
CA GLY A 209 -27.99 -19.60 11.85
C GLY A 209 -27.64 -18.27 12.53
N ARG A 210 -26.38 -18.03 12.89
CA ARG A 210 -25.91 -16.74 13.42
C ARG A 210 -25.68 -15.75 12.28
N PHE A 211 -25.87 -14.46 12.57
CA PHE A 211 -25.63 -13.38 11.63
C PHE A 211 -24.37 -12.61 12.00
N ALA A 212 -23.47 -12.41 11.02
CA ALA A 212 -22.40 -11.43 11.10
C ALA A 212 -22.91 -10.14 10.46
N THR A 213 -22.82 -9.03 11.19
CA THR A 213 -23.28 -7.73 10.73
C THR A 213 -22.17 -6.69 10.82
N SER A 214 -22.23 -5.69 9.93
CA SER A 214 -21.36 -4.53 10.02
C SER A 214 -21.69 -3.70 11.27
N ASP A 215 -20.66 -3.14 11.91
CA ASP A 215 -20.79 -2.25 13.08
C ASP A 215 -21.71 -1.06 12.79
N LEU A 216 -21.75 -0.57 11.54
CA LEU A 216 -22.62 0.52 11.12
C LEU A 216 -24.11 0.22 11.31
N ASN A 217 -24.53 -1.03 11.12
CA ASN A 217 -25.93 -1.41 11.34
C ASN A 217 -26.34 -1.25 12.81
N ASP A 218 -25.43 -1.52 13.74
CA ASP A 218 -25.69 -1.30 15.17
C ASP A 218 -25.75 0.18 15.51
N LEU A 219 -24.89 1.00 14.94
CA LEU A 219 -24.90 2.46 15.11
C LEU A 219 -26.18 3.09 14.52
N TYR A 220 -26.61 2.71 13.32
CA TYR A 220 -27.89 3.14 12.75
C TYR A 220 -29.08 2.71 13.59
N ARG A 221 -29.08 1.47 14.08
CA ARG A 221 -30.15 0.96 14.96
C ARG A 221 -30.24 1.78 16.24
N ARG A 222 -29.13 2.17 16.84
CA ARG A 222 -29.11 3.06 18.03
C ARG A 222 -29.73 4.42 17.73
N ILE A 223 -29.41 5.01 16.59
CA ILE A 223 -30.01 6.29 16.16
C ILE A 223 -31.51 6.14 15.99
N ILE A 224 -31.99 5.13 15.27
CA ILE A 224 -33.41 4.90 15.01
C ILE A 224 -34.16 4.71 16.34
N ASN A 225 -33.63 3.90 17.25
CA ASN A 225 -34.25 3.65 18.55
C ASN A 225 -34.35 4.92 19.39
N ARG A 226 -33.28 5.74 19.44
CA ARG A 226 -33.29 7.01 20.17
C ARG A 226 -34.23 8.02 19.53
N ASN A 227 -34.21 8.11 18.20
CA ASN A 227 -35.09 9.00 17.45
C ASN A 227 -36.56 8.66 17.65
N ASN A 228 -36.94 7.40 17.54
CA ASN A 228 -38.32 6.95 17.77
C ASN A 228 -38.77 7.19 19.22
N ARG A 229 -37.89 6.96 20.17
CA ARG A 229 -38.15 7.24 21.58
C ARG A 229 -38.35 8.73 21.83
N LEU A 230 -37.51 9.59 21.27
CA LEU A 230 -37.62 11.03 21.39
C LEU A 230 -38.95 11.53 20.76
N ARG A 231 -39.28 11.05 19.56
CA ARG A 231 -40.55 11.41 18.88
C ARG A 231 -41.75 11.08 19.76
N ARG A 232 -41.77 9.88 20.33
CA ARG A 232 -42.83 9.45 21.24
C ARG A 232 -42.94 10.30 22.51
N LEU A 233 -41.78 10.70 23.09
CA LEU A 233 -41.75 11.57 24.27
C LEU A 233 -42.28 12.98 23.96
N LEU A 234 -41.98 13.52 22.77
CA LEU A 234 -42.49 14.81 22.32
C LEU A 234 -43.99 14.74 22.09
N GLU A 235 -44.51 13.67 21.47
CA GLU A 235 -45.94 13.46 21.26
C GLU A 235 -46.72 13.32 22.59
N LEU A 236 -46.11 12.72 23.62
CA LEU A 236 -46.71 12.53 24.94
C LEU A 236 -46.59 13.76 25.84
N GLY A 237 -45.91 14.83 25.44
CA GLY A 237 -45.70 16.02 26.26
C GLY A 237 -44.88 15.74 27.52
N ALA A 238 -43.86 14.87 27.42
CA ALA A 238 -43.02 14.46 28.55
C ALA A 238 -42.28 15.66 29.18
N PRO A 239 -41.91 15.57 30.50
CA PRO A 239 -41.14 16.62 31.18
C PRO A 239 -39.84 16.98 30.44
N ASP A 240 -39.55 18.28 30.42
CA ASP A 240 -38.40 18.87 29.69
C ASP A 240 -37.05 18.21 30.00
N ILE A 241 -36.83 17.81 31.26
CA ILE A 241 -35.57 17.18 31.68
C ILE A 241 -35.39 15.82 31.00
N ILE A 242 -36.43 15.07 30.75
CA ILE A 242 -36.39 13.77 30.07
C ILE A 242 -36.16 14.00 28.57
N VAL A 243 -36.86 14.97 27.98
CA VAL A 243 -36.70 15.32 26.57
C VAL A 243 -35.27 15.80 26.27
N ARG A 244 -34.71 16.68 27.12
CA ARG A 244 -33.34 17.14 26.99
C ARG A 244 -32.32 15.99 27.05
N ASN A 245 -32.51 15.06 27.96
CA ASN A 245 -31.63 13.90 28.06
C ASN A 245 -31.70 13.00 26.82
N GLU A 246 -32.88 12.76 26.26
CA GLU A 246 -33.02 12.00 25.01
C GLU A 246 -32.46 12.76 23.80
N LYS A 247 -32.65 14.07 23.71
CA LYS A 247 -31.98 14.90 22.69
C LYS A 247 -30.46 14.80 22.77
N ARG A 248 -29.89 14.84 23.99
CA ARG A 248 -28.45 14.63 24.22
C ARG A 248 -27.99 13.24 23.80
N MET A 249 -28.74 12.19 24.13
CA MET A 249 -28.42 10.81 23.74
C MET A 249 -28.52 10.61 22.23
N LEU A 250 -29.46 11.27 21.55
CA LEU A 250 -29.56 11.28 20.08
C LEU A 250 -28.34 11.96 19.46
N GLN A 251 -27.92 13.11 19.99
CA GLN A 251 -26.71 13.80 19.56
C GLN A 251 -25.48 12.88 19.70
N GLU A 252 -25.32 12.20 20.83
CA GLU A 252 -24.21 11.27 21.06
C GLU A 252 -24.26 10.03 20.13
N ALA A 253 -25.44 9.52 19.80
CA ALA A 253 -25.60 8.42 18.86
C ALA A 253 -25.20 8.81 17.42
N VAL A 254 -25.54 10.01 16.99
CA VAL A 254 -25.13 10.53 15.68
C VAL A 254 -23.62 10.80 15.64
N ASP A 255 -23.07 11.35 16.71
CA ASP A 255 -21.62 11.55 16.84
C ASP A 255 -20.85 10.23 16.71
N ALA A 256 -21.34 9.17 17.36
CA ALA A 256 -20.73 7.84 17.28
C ALA A 256 -20.82 7.23 15.87
N LEU A 257 -21.91 7.50 15.12
CA LEU A 257 -22.01 7.06 13.73
C LEU A 257 -20.97 7.72 12.84
N ILE A 258 -20.76 9.02 13.00
CA ILE A 258 -19.87 9.79 12.14
C ILE A 258 -18.40 9.56 12.51
N ASP A 259 -18.03 9.74 13.79
CA ASP A 259 -16.66 9.58 14.28
C ASP A 259 -16.63 9.09 15.74
N ASN A 260 -16.72 7.78 15.93
CA ASN A 260 -16.78 7.16 17.25
C ASN A 260 -15.48 7.38 18.04
N GLY A 261 -15.60 7.83 19.28
CA GLY A 261 -14.46 8.11 20.16
C GLY A 261 -13.82 9.49 20.00
N ARG A 262 -14.34 10.35 19.12
CA ARG A 262 -13.87 11.73 19.00
C ARG A 262 -14.23 12.60 20.20
N ARG A 263 -15.34 12.29 20.85
CA ARG A 263 -15.79 12.91 22.10
C ARG A 263 -15.94 11.85 23.20
N GLY A 264 -14.98 11.82 24.12
CA GLY A 264 -15.02 10.93 25.28
C GLY A 264 -14.77 9.46 24.95
N ARG A 265 -15.36 8.56 25.72
CA ARG A 265 -15.20 7.10 25.54
C ARG A 265 -15.96 6.62 24.30
N PRO A 266 -15.34 5.79 23.46
CA PRO A 266 -16.01 5.25 22.28
C PRO A 266 -17.17 4.33 22.69
N VAL A 267 -18.20 4.30 21.85
CA VAL A 267 -19.28 3.33 21.97
C VAL A 267 -18.75 1.96 21.59
N THR A 268 -19.00 0.98 22.47
CA THR A 268 -18.50 -0.39 22.33
C THR A 268 -19.60 -1.39 21.97
N GLY A 269 -19.21 -2.47 21.33
CA GLY A 269 -20.02 -3.64 21.05
C GLY A 269 -19.68 -4.80 21.99
N PRO A 270 -20.10 -6.03 21.63
CA PRO A 270 -19.73 -7.24 22.35
C PRO A 270 -18.23 -7.38 22.53
N GLY A 271 -17.78 -7.80 23.72
CA GLY A 271 -16.36 -7.94 24.03
C GLY A 271 -15.63 -6.61 24.26
N ASN A 272 -16.36 -5.54 24.57
CA ASN A 272 -15.81 -4.19 24.84
C ASN A 272 -14.98 -3.58 23.69
N ARG A 273 -15.14 -4.07 22.46
CA ARG A 273 -14.50 -3.54 21.26
C ARG A 273 -15.21 -2.28 20.79
N ALA A 274 -14.46 -1.21 20.50
CA ALA A 274 -15.02 0.00 19.90
C ALA A 274 -15.66 -0.32 18.53
N LEU A 275 -16.87 0.20 18.30
CA LEU A 275 -17.56 0.06 17.02
C LEU A 275 -16.92 0.95 15.96
N LYS A 276 -16.79 0.42 14.74
CA LYS A 276 -16.19 1.11 13.60
C LYS A 276 -17.19 2.11 13.01
N SER A 277 -16.87 3.40 13.09
CA SER A 277 -17.68 4.50 12.55
C SER A 277 -17.47 4.73 11.05
N LEU A 278 -18.23 5.66 10.45
CA LEU A 278 -18.05 6.09 9.05
C LEU A 278 -16.63 6.67 8.81
N SER A 279 -16.13 7.50 9.72
CA SER A 279 -14.76 8.03 9.65
C SER A 279 -13.71 6.92 9.69
N ASP A 280 -13.90 5.91 10.53
CA ASP A 280 -12.98 4.78 10.67
C ASP A 280 -12.96 3.87 9.43
N MET A 281 -14.00 3.91 8.62
CA MET A 281 -14.02 3.23 7.31
C MET A 281 -13.09 3.88 6.29
N LEU A 282 -12.75 5.15 6.46
CA LEU A 282 -11.94 5.92 5.52
C LEU A 282 -10.50 6.08 5.99
N LYS A 283 -10.29 6.33 7.30
CA LYS A 283 -8.99 6.62 7.92
C LYS A 283 -8.22 5.38 8.37
N GLY A 284 -6.90 5.53 8.55
CA GLY A 284 -6.00 4.52 9.10
C GLY A 284 -5.63 3.40 8.13
N LYS A 285 -4.90 2.40 8.62
CA LYS A 285 -4.37 1.25 7.83
C LYS A 285 -5.49 0.38 7.24
N SER A 286 -6.60 0.25 7.95
CA SER A 286 -7.77 -0.56 7.56
C SER A 286 -8.87 0.26 6.90
N GLY A 287 -8.60 1.54 6.60
CA GLY A 287 -9.53 2.41 5.92
C GLY A 287 -9.53 2.23 4.40
N ARG A 288 -10.59 2.72 3.77
CA ARG A 288 -10.82 2.58 2.33
C ARG A 288 -9.66 3.12 1.48
N PHE A 289 -9.08 4.25 1.85
CA PHE A 289 -7.97 4.85 1.12
C PHE A 289 -6.73 3.94 1.09
N ARG A 290 -6.26 3.49 2.26
CA ARG A 290 -5.02 2.71 2.35
C ARG A 290 -5.20 1.24 2.00
N GLN A 291 -6.35 0.64 2.29
CA GLN A 291 -6.57 -0.80 2.10
C GLN A 291 -7.13 -1.16 0.72
N ASN A 292 -7.91 -0.28 0.07
CA ASN A 292 -8.65 -0.63 -1.13
C ASN A 292 -8.38 0.29 -2.34
N LEU A 293 -7.90 1.54 -2.13
CA LEU A 293 -7.67 2.50 -3.20
C LEU A 293 -6.18 2.66 -3.53
N LEU A 294 -5.31 2.89 -2.54
CA LEU A 294 -3.86 2.98 -2.75
C LEU A 294 -3.22 1.63 -3.03
N GLY A 295 -3.87 0.54 -2.68
CA GLY A 295 -3.45 -0.81 -2.98
C GLY A 295 -4.65 -1.76 -2.94
N LYS A 296 -4.66 -2.75 -3.83
CA LYS A 296 -5.70 -3.77 -3.92
C LYS A 296 -5.06 -5.15 -3.85
N ARG A 297 -5.82 -6.14 -3.39
CA ARG A 297 -5.45 -7.55 -3.59
C ARG A 297 -5.58 -7.87 -5.07
N VAL A 298 -4.57 -8.54 -5.62
CA VAL A 298 -4.51 -8.87 -7.04
C VAL A 298 -4.45 -10.39 -7.23
N ASP A 299 -5.07 -10.87 -8.31
CA ASP A 299 -4.95 -12.25 -8.77
C ASP A 299 -3.59 -12.47 -9.45
N TYR A 300 -3.27 -13.71 -9.80
CA TYR A 300 -2.01 -14.10 -10.44
C TYR A 300 -0.79 -13.69 -9.62
N SER A 301 -0.89 -13.84 -8.33
CA SER A 301 0.18 -13.58 -7.37
C SER A 301 0.29 -14.71 -6.36
N GLY A 302 1.48 -14.93 -5.87
CA GLY A 302 1.77 -15.93 -4.85
C GLY A 302 2.84 -15.44 -3.88
N ARG A 303 3.06 -16.18 -2.82
CA ARG A 303 4.07 -15.86 -1.81
C ARG A 303 4.72 -17.14 -1.31
N SER A 304 6.04 -17.14 -1.20
CA SER A 304 6.78 -18.25 -0.60
C SER A 304 8.07 -17.78 0.05
N VAL A 305 8.68 -18.65 0.83
CA VAL A 305 10.00 -18.46 1.41
C VAL A 305 11.04 -18.42 0.30
N ILE A 306 12.10 -17.63 0.48
CA ILE A 306 13.22 -17.54 -0.44
C ILE A 306 14.42 -18.39 0.02
N CYS A 307 15.17 -18.87 -0.94
CA CYS A 307 16.41 -19.60 -0.71
C CYS A 307 17.43 -19.20 -1.77
N VAL A 308 18.72 -19.21 -1.41
CA VAL A 308 19.79 -18.87 -2.34
C VAL A 308 20.01 -19.98 -3.38
N GLU A 309 20.32 -19.58 -4.62
CA GLU A 309 20.77 -20.50 -5.68
C GLU A 309 21.87 -19.83 -6.51
N PRO A 310 23.14 -20.17 -6.25
CA PRO A 310 24.27 -19.56 -6.94
C PRO A 310 24.36 -19.90 -8.44
N LYS A 311 23.71 -20.94 -8.90
CA LYS A 311 23.74 -21.37 -10.32
C LYS A 311 22.90 -20.46 -11.23
N LEU A 312 21.95 -19.72 -10.66
CA LEU A 312 21.11 -18.78 -11.42
C LEU A 312 21.94 -17.68 -12.08
N LYS A 313 21.51 -17.24 -13.26
CA LYS A 313 21.97 -15.99 -13.85
C LYS A 313 21.26 -14.80 -13.15
N ILE A 314 21.85 -13.61 -13.23
CA ILE A 314 21.34 -12.42 -12.53
C ILE A 314 19.91 -12.06 -12.97
N TYR A 315 19.51 -12.36 -14.19
CA TYR A 315 18.17 -12.14 -14.73
C TYR A 315 17.19 -13.29 -14.45
N GLN A 316 17.62 -14.37 -13.79
CA GLN A 316 16.82 -15.57 -13.54
C GLN A 316 16.37 -15.67 -12.09
N CYS A 317 15.20 -16.26 -11.88
CA CYS A 317 14.73 -16.72 -10.57
C CYS A 317 14.20 -18.16 -10.66
N GLY A 318 14.35 -18.91 -9.58
CA GLY A 318 13.75 -20.25 -9.49
C GLY A 318 12.34 -20.17 -8.93
N LEU A 319 11.36 -20.61 -9.71
CA LEU A 319 9.96 -20.65 -9.30
C LEU A 319 9.54 -22.09 -9.00
N PRO A 320 8.97 -22.39 -7.81
CA PRO A 320 8.46 -23.71 -7.49
C PRO A 320 7.44 -24.18 -8.53
N LYS A 321 7.54 -25.43 -8.98
CA LYS A 321 6.65 -26.01 -10.00
C LYS A 321 5.17 -25.91 -9.64
N GLU A 322 4.82 -26.20 -8.37
CA GLU A 322 3.44 -26.09 -7.89
C GLU A 322 2.90 -24.66 -7.94
N MET A 323 3.74 -23.67 -7.66
CA MET A 323 3.37 -22.26 -7.76
C MET A 323 3.26 -21.82 -9.23
N ALA A 324 4.19 -22.25 -10.06
CA ALA A 324 4.20 -21.91 -11.48
C ALA A 324 2.94 -22.39 -12.21
N ILE A 325 2.50 -23.61 -11.96
CA ILE A 325 1.32 -24.15 -12.63
C ILE A 325 0.03 -23.39 -12.28
N GLU A 326 -0.10 -22.93 -11.04
CA GLU A 326 -1.26 -22.12 -10.62
C GLU A 326 -1.20 -20.69 -11.20
N LEU A 327 -0.04 -20.07 -11.21
CA LEU A 327 0.13 -18.72 -11.76
C LEU A 327 -0.09 -18.69 -13.28
N PHE A 328 0.49 -19.63 -14.00
CA PHE A 328 0.43 -19.71 -15.46
C PHE A 328 -0.78 -20.50 -15.99
N LYS A 329 -1.68 -20.94 -15.14
CA LYS A 329 -2.83 -21.79 -15.48
C LYS A 329 -3.60 -21.39 -16.74
N PRO A 330 -4.00 -20.12 -16.94
CA PRO A 330 -4.70 -19.69 -18.15
C PRO A 330 -3.86 -19.83 -19.41
N PHE A 331 -2.57 -19.54 -19.32
CA PHE A 331 -1.64 -19.60 -20.45
C PHE A 331 -1.38 -21.07 -20.85
N VAL A 332 -1.17 -21.93 -19.87
CA VAL A 332 -1.02 -23.38 -20.10
C VAL A 332 -2.30 -23.98 -20.70
N MET A 333 -3.48 -23.62 -20.20
CA MET A 333 -4.75 -24.10 -20.76
C MET A 333 -4.95 -23.62 -22.20
N LYS A 334 -4.57 -22.37 -22.52
CA LYS A 334 -4.62 -21.84 -23.88
C LYS A 334 -3.72 -22.66 -24.81
N GLU A 335 -2.50 -22.92 -24.40
CA GLU A 335 -1.50 -23.61 -25.20
C GLU A 335 -1.84 -25.11 -25.40
N LEU A 336 -2.35 -25.78 -24.35
CA LEU A 336 -2.85 -27.16 -24.47
C LEU A 336 -3.98 -27.31 -25.50
N VAL A 337 -4.85 -26.30 -25.63
CA VAL A 337 -5.89 -26.29 -26.65
C VAL A 337 -5.32 -25.97 -28.03
N ALA A 338 -4.38 -25.03 -28.11
CA ALA A 338 -3.72 -24.63 -29.36
C ALA A 338 -2.89 -25.79 -29.97
N ASN A 339 -2.17 -26.51 -29.13
CA ASN A 339 -1.36 -27.68 -29.53
C ASN A 339 -2.19 -28.96 -29.80
N GLY A 340 -3.51 -28.90 -29.65
CA GLY A 340 -4.40 -30.03 -29.88
C GLY A 340 -4.37 -31.14 -28.82
N SER A 341 -3.59 -30.97 -27.73
CA SER A 341 -3.54 -31.92 -26.61
C SER A 341 -4.87 -31.96 -25.83
N ALA A 342 -5.62 -30.88 -25.87
CA ALA A 342 -6.96 -30.78 -25.27
C ALA A 342 -8.00 -30.33 -26.30
N HIS A 343 -9.16 -31.01 -26.36
CA HIS A 343 -10.22 -30.65 -27.30
C HIS A 343 -10.98 -29.36 -26.94
N ASN A 344 -10.98 -28.98 -25.67
CA ASN A 344 -11.65 -27.77 -25.18
C ASN A 344 -11.07 -27.32 -23.83
N ILE A 345 -11.44 -26.12 -23.40
CA ILE A 345 -10.98 -25.52 -22.14
C ILE A 345 -11.33 -26.38 -20.90
N LYS A 346 -12.49 -27.08 -20.92
CA LYS A 346 -12.88 -27.96 -19.80
C LYS A 346 -11.96 -29.20 -19.72
N SER A 347 -11.54 -29.75 -20.87
CA SER A 347 -10.57 -30.82 -20.92
C SER A 347 -9.20 -30.36 -20.45
N ALA A 348 -8.72 -29.21 -20.96
CA ALA A 348 -7.46 -28.63 -20.55
C ALA A 348 -7.41 -28.37 -19.02
N LYS A 349 -8.50 -27.83 -18.45
CA LYS A 349 -8.61 -27.64 -17.00
C LYS A 349 -8.47 -28.93 -16.21
N LYS A 350 -9.11 -30.02 -16.67
CA LYS A 350 -8.99 -31.34 -16.02
C LYS A 350 -7.58 -31.94 -16.13
N MET A 351 -6.89 -31.71 -17.27
CA MET A 351 -5.49 -32.12 -17.44
C MET A 351 -4.56 -31.40 -16.46
N VAL A 352 -4.72 -30.08 -16.32
CA VAL A 352 -3.96 -29.26 -15.36
C VAL A 352 -4.25 -29.69 -13.92
N GLU A 353 -5.51 -29.91 -13.55
CA GLU A 353 -5.90 -30.35 -12.20
C GLU A 353 -5.36 -31.77 -11.87
N ARG A 354 -5.13 -32.60 -12.86
CA ARG A 354 -4.57 -33.96 -12.71
C ARG A 354 -3.05 -34.01 -12.85
N LEU A 355 -2.40 -32.88 -13.14
CA LEU A 355 -0.94 -32.73 -13.29
C LEU A 355 -0.36 -33.76 -14.28
N GLN A 356 -0.98 -33.91 -15.45
CA GLN A 356 -0.52 -34.83 -16.48
C GLN A 356 0.86 -34.42 -17.01
N THR A 357 1.63 -35.36 -17.55
CA THR A 357 3.01 -35.14 -18.03
C THR A 357 3.10 -34.06 -19.09
N GLU A 358 2.16 -34.03 -20.03
CA GLU A 358 2.09 -33.06 -21.12
C GLU A 358 1.92 -31.61 -20.61
N VAL A 359 1.35 -31.43 -19.40
CA VAL A 359 1.17 -30.13 -18.79
C VAL A 359 2.51 -29.52 -18.39
N TRP A 360 3.47 -30.35 -17.96
CA TRP A 360 4.79 -29.87 -17.56
C TRP A 360 5.62 -29.41 -18.76
N ASP A 361 5.56 -30.11 -19.87
CA ASP A 361 6.25 -29.75 -21.11
C ASP A 361 5.71 -28.40 -21.64
N VAL A 362 4.38 -28.25 -21.67
CA VAL A 362 3.74 -26.98 -22.07
C VAL A 362 4.04 -25.85 -21.09
N LEU A 363 4.08 -26.14 -19.78
CA LEU A 363 4.44 -25.14 -18.78
C LEU A 363 5.87 -24.63 -18.99
N GLU A 364 6.82 -25.52 -19.29
CA GLU A 364 8.20 -25.12 -19.56
C GLU A 364 8.30 -24.20 -20.79
N ASP A 365 7.54 -24.47 -21.84
CA ASP A 365 7.50 -23.60 -23.02
C ASP A 365 6.82 -22.27 -22.77
N VAL A 366 5.73 -22.26 -22.02
CA VAL A 366 5.00 -21.03 -21.66
C VAL A 366 5.82 -20.09 -20.77
N ILE A 367 6.65 -20.64 -19.89
CA ILE A 367 7.51 -19.87 -19.00
C ILE A 367 8.67 -19.19 -19.74
N LYS A 368 9.14 -19.79 -20.82
CA LYS A 368 10.19 -19.19 -21.65
C LYS A 368 9.75 -17.79 -22.09
N GLU A 369 10.63 -16.83 -21.87
CA GLU A 369 10.39 -15.44 -22.23
C GLU A 369 9.19 -14.73 -21.57
N HIS A 370 8.55 -15.31 -20.55
CA HIS A 370 7.49 -14.67 -19.77
C HIS A 370 8.03 -14.24 -18.40
N PRO A 371 8.41 -12.96 -18.23
CA PRO A 371 8.99 -12.49 -16.98
C PRO A 371 7.98 -12.51 -15.84
N VAL A 372 8.46 -12.72 -14.63
CA VAL A 372 7.70 -12.56 -13.39
C VAL A 372 8.32 -11.45 -12.55
N MET A 373 7.51 -10.75 -11.76
CA MET A 373 7.99 -9.75 -10.82
C MET A 373 8.12 -10.36 -9.43
N LEU A 374 9.25 -10.13 -8.77
CA LEU A 374 9.46 -10.45 -7.37
C LEU A 374 9.43 -9.17 -6.53
N ASN A 375 8.80 -9.25 -5.36
CA ASN A 375 8.73 -8.17 -4.40
C ASN A 375 8.98 -8.66 -2.99
N ARG A 376 9.78 -7.93 -2.22
CA ARG A 376 9.92 -8.13 -0.76
C ARG A 376 9.36 -6.93 -0.01
N ALA A 377 8.48 -7.19 0.96
CA ALA A 377 8.02 -6.18 1.91
C ALA A 377 9.01 -6.03 3.09
N PRO A 378 9.29 -4.80 3.56
CA PRO A 378 8.78 -3.52 3.07
C PRO A 378 9.48 -3.03 1.80
N THR A 379 8.72 -2.51 0.84
CA THR A 379 9.29 -1.92 -0.38
C THR A 379 9.74 -0.48 -0.10
N LEU A 380 11.02 -0.31 0.24
CA LEU A 380 11.58 1.00 0.64
C LEU A 380 11.96 1.87 -0.55
N HIS A 381 12.32 1.27 -1.68
CA HIS A 381 12.70 1.95 -2.92
C HIS A 381 12.30 1.11 -4.15
N ARG A 382 12.45 1.67 -5.34
CA ARG A 382 12.02 1.04 -6.60
C ARG A 382 12.67 -0.33 -6.87
N LEU A 383 13.88 -0.57 -6.39
CA LEU A 383 14.61 -1.85 -6.57
C LEU A 383 14.06 -2.98 -5.68
N GLY A 384 13.13 -2.69 -4.77
CA GLY A 384 12.37 -3.70 -4.03
C GLY A 384 11.34 -4.47 -4.87
N ILE A 385 11.16 -4.08 -6.14
CA ILE A 385 10.39 -4.79 -7.15
C ILE A 385 11.26 -4.91 -8.39
N GLN A 386 11.58 -6.14 -8.79
CA GLN A 386 12.37 -6.42 -9.99
C GLN A 386 11.75 -7.59 -10.76
N ALA A 387 11.93 -7.60 -12.06
CA ALA A 387 11.51 -8.69 -12.94
C ALA A 387 12.65 -9.69 -13.16
N PHE A 388 12.27 -10.94 -13.32
CA PHE A 388 13.17 -12.06 -13.58
C PHE A 388 12.53 -13.00 -14.58
N GLU A 389 13.35 -13.73 -15.32
CA GLU A 389 12.90 -14.88 -16.11
C GLU A 389 12.81 -16.10 -15.18
N PRO A 390 11.63 -16.74 -15.05
CA PRO A 390 11.48 -17.86 -14.15
C PRO A 390 12.07 -19.15 -14.73
N ILE A 391 12.68 -19.94 -13.87
CA ILE A 391 13.10 -21.31 -14.12
C ILE A 391 12.36 -22.22 -13.15
N LEU A 392 11.85 -23.36 -13.62
CA LEU A 392 11.18 -24.33 -12.76
C LEU A 392 12.20 -25.01 -11.83
N VAL A 393 11.87 -25.01 -10.54
CA VAL A 393 12.66 -25.68 -9.51
C VAL A 393 11.81 -26.59 -8.66
N GLU A 394 12.43 -27.66 -8.16
CA GLU A 394 11.81 -28.55 -7.19
C GLU A 394 11.75 -27.91 -5.80
N GLY A 395 10.80 -28.35 -4.98
CA GLY A 395 10.58 -27.81 -3.63
C GLY A 395 9.51 -26.72 -3.60
N LYS A 396 9.44 -26.01 -2.47
CA LYS A 396 8.40 -24.97 -2.21
C LYS A 396 8.97 -23.57 -2.05
N ALA A 397 10.30 -23.44 -2.05
CA ALA A 397 10.98 -22.16 -1.88
C ALA A 397 11.33 -21.53 -3.24
N ILE A 398 11.16 -20.22 -3.31
CA ILE A 398 11.61 -19.42 -4.45
C ILE A 398 13.15 -19.36 -4.39
N LYS A 399 13.81 -19.66 -5.50
CA LYS A 399 15.27 -19.55 -5.61
C LYS A 399 15.65 -18.17 -6.11
N LEU A 400 16.55 -17.52 -5.37
CA LEU A 400 16.96 -16.14 -5.64
C LEU A 400 18.48 -16.06 -5.89
N HIS A 401 18.85 -15.22 -6.83
CA HIS A 401 20.26 -14.92 -7.13
C HIS A 401 20.90 -14.13 -5.96
N PRO A 402 22.07 -14.51 -5.48
CA PRO A 402 22.66 -13.88 -4.29
C PRO A 402 22.96 -12.38 -4.45
N LEU A 403 23.34 -11.90 -5.63
CA LEU A 403 23.68 -10.49 -5.86
C LEU A 403 22.48 -9.53 -5.79
N VAL A 404 21.25 -9.99 -5.99
CA VAL A 404 20.06 -9.15 -5.89
C VAL A 404 19.54 -8.99 -4.47
N CYS A 405 20.03 -9.79 -3.51
CA CYS A 405 19.62 -9.73 -2.11
C CYS A 405 19.82 -8.33 -1.50
N THR A 406 20.89 -7.64 -1.87
CA THR A 406 21.18 -6.27 -1.39
C THR A 406 20.09 -5.29 -1.83
N ALA A 407 19.59 -5.40 -3.06
CA ALA A 407 18.52 -4.56 -3.60
C ALA A 407 17.19 -4.79 -2.88
N PHE A 408 16.86 -6.03 -2.56
CA PHE A 408 15.65 -6.41 -1.81
C PHE A 408 15.81 -6.26 -0.30
N ASN A 409 17.02 -6.01 0.20
CA ASN A 409 17.37 -6.12 1.62
C ASN A 409 16.89 -7.45 2.21
N ALA A 410 17.13 -8.53 1.47
CA ALA A 410 16.67 -9.88 1.78
C ALA A 410 17.80 -10.72 2.39
N ASP A 411 17.44 -11.55 3.37
CA ASP A 411 18.27 -12.61 3.92
C ASP A 411 17.52 -13.96 3.88
N PHE A 412 18.21 -15.04 4.16
CA PHE A 412 17.66 -16.40 4.01
C PHE A 412 17.34 -17.06 5.35
N ASP A 413 16.95 -16.25 6.34
CA ASP A 413 16.57 -16.69 7.70
C ASP A 413 15.08 -17.05 7.85
N GLY A 414 14.34 -17.07 6.74
CA GLY A 414 12.89 -17.31 6.70
C GLY A 414 12.12 -16.22 5.99
N ASP A 415 12.80 -15.27 5.38
CA ASP A 415 12.18 -14.22 4.57
C ASP A 415 11.32 -14.80 3.46
N GLN A 416 10.21 -14.10 3.19
CA GLN A 416 9.28 -14.43 2.11
C GLN A 416 9.25 -13.31 1.07
N MET A 417 9.06 -13.70 -0.19
CA MET A 417 8.84 -12.79 -1.29
C MET A 417 7.54 -13.09 -2.02
N ALA A 418 6.90 -12.04 -2.53
CA ALA A 418 5.74 -12.15 -3.38
C ALA A 418 6.17 -12.27 -4.85
N VAL A 419 5.43 -13.08 -5.61
CA VAL A 419 5.57 -13.24 -7.06
C VAL A 419 4.32 -12.68 -7.73
N HIS A 420 4.49 -11.92 -8.78
CA HIS A 420 3.40 -11.36 -9.58
C HIS A 420 3.63 -11.67 -11.06
N LEU A 421 2.56 -12.09 -11.74
CA LEU A 421 2.60 -12.42 -13.15
C LEU A 421 2.01 -11.28 -13.99
N PRO A 422 2.77 -10.61 -14.87
CA PRO A 422 2.23 -9.68 -15.84
C PRO A 422 1.41 -10.43 -16.88
N LEU A 423 0.18 -9.93 -17.16
CA LEU A 423 -0.77 -10.64 -18.02
C LEU A 423 -0.75 -10.14 -19.45
N SER A 424 -0.71 -8.81 -19.66
CA SER A 424 -0.73 -8.23 -21.00
C SER A 424 0.67 -8.19 -21.63
N VAL A 425 0.71 -8.11 -22.96
CA VAL A 425 1.97 -8.01 -23.72
C VAL A 425 2.72 -6.72 -23.37
N GLU A 426 1.98 -5.63 -23.17
CA GLU A 426 2.55 -4.34 -22.77
C GLU A 426 3.21 -4.43 -21.40
N ALA A 427 2.53 -5.05 -20.42
CA ALA A 427 3.09 -5.26 -19.08
C ALA A 427 4.34 -6.16 -19.11
N GLN A 428 4.34 -7.20 -19.94
CA GLN A 428 5.51 -8.06 -20.13
C GLN A 428 6.68 -7.29 -20.76
N ALA A 429 6.40 -6.44 -21.74
CA ALA A 429 7.41 -5.57 -22.37
C ALA A 429 8.01 -4.59 -21.35
N GLU A 430 7.18 -3.92 -20.53
CA GLU A 430 7.68 -3.05 -19.45
C GLU A 430 8.54 -3.83 -18.45
N CYS A 431 8.15 -5.05 -18.08
CA CYS A 431 8.95 -5.90 -17.21
C CYS A 431 10.33 -6.20 -17.81
N ARG A 432 10.42 -6.47 -19.12
CA ARG A 432 11.68 -6.78 -19.80
C ARG A 432 12.59 -5.57 -19.95
N PHE A 433 12.03 -4.44 -20.39
CA PHE A 433 12.85 -3.26 -20.72
C PHE A 433 13.18 -2.41 -19.49
N MET A 434 12.29 -2.33 -18.51
CA MET A 434 12.44 -1.42 -17.36
C MET A 434 12.75 -2.14 -16.05
N LEU A 435 12.11 -3.29 -15.78
CA LEU A 435 12.15 -3.92 -14.46
C LEU A 435 13.12 -5.10 -14.36
N LEU A 436 13.63 -5.62 -15.48
CA LEU A 436 14.55 -6.76 -15.45
C LEU A 436 15.80 -6.42 -14.63
N SER A 437 16.26 -7.37 -13.81
CA SER A 437 17.37 -7.16 -12.86
C SER A 437 18.64 -6.58 -13.50
N PRO A 438 19.14 -7.03 -14.68
CA PRO A 438 20.29 -6.43 -15.33
C PRO A 438 20.17 -4.94 -15.64
N ASN A 439 18.95 -4.43 -15.83
CA ASN A 439 18.71 -3.02 -16.12
C ASN A 439 18.65 -2.16 -14.85
N ASN A 440 18.64 -2.78 -13.67
CA ASN A 440 18.48 -2.13 -12.37
C ASN A 440 19.70 -2.34 -11.46
N LEU A 441 20.90 -2.26 -12.01
CA LEU A 441 22.16 -2.45 -11.27
C LEU A 441 22.61 -1.21 -10.47
N LEU A 442 22.04 -0.03 -10.76
CA LEU A 442 22.45 1.25 -10.16
C LEU A 442 21.46 1.72 -9.09
N LYS A 443 21.98 2.28 -8.01
CA LYS A 443 21.18 2.93 -6.97
C LYS A 443 20.64 4.27 -7.46
N PRO A 444 19.38 4.59 -7.20
CA PRO A 444 18.83 5.90 -7.55
C PRO A 444 19.37 7.05 -6.67
N SER A 445 19.98 6.76 -5.52
CA SER A 445 20.48 7.77 -4.58
C SER A 445 21.80 8.40 -4.99
N ASP A 446 22.76 7.60 -5.40
CA ASP A 446 24.16 7.98 -5.64
C ASP A 446 24.70 7.51 -6.99
N GLY A 447 23.87 6.81 -7.79
CA GLY A 447 24.32 6.22 -9.06
C GLY A 447 25.34 5.09 -8.92
N GLY A 448 25.69 4.68 -7.71
CA GLY A 448 26.60 3.57 -7.46
C GLY A 448 25.95 2.21 -7.70
N LEU A 449 26.77 1.17 -7.90
CA LEU A 449 26.29 -0.20 -8.05
C LEU A 449 25.57 -0.72 -6.80
N VAL A 450 24.43 -1.37 -6.98
CA VAL A 450 23.68 -2.11 -5.94
C VAL A 450 24.15 -3.54 -5.86
N ALA A 451 24.25 -4.21 -7.01
CA ALA A 451 24.67 -5.58 -7.13
C ALA A 451 26.21 -5.66 -7.03
N VAL A 452 26.73 -5.75 -5.83
CA VAL A 452 28.16 -5.88 -5.54
C VAL A 452 28.39 -7.19 -4.78
N PRO A 453 29.43 -7.96 -5.14
CA PRO A 453 29.80 -9.15 -4.38
C PRO A 453 29.96 -8.85 -2.89
N SER A 454 29.43 -9.71 -2.04
CA SER A 454 29.45 -9.55 -0.58
C SER A 454 29.75 -10.88 0.10
N GLN A 455 30.09 -10.83 1.39
CA GLN A 455 30.32 -12.01 2.23
C GLN A 455 31.27 -13.03 1.59
N ASP A 456 30.83 -14.25 1.34
CA ASP A 456 31.60 -15.35 0.81
C ASP A 456 32.20 -15.07 -0.57
N MET A 457 31.50 -14.30 -1.40
CA MET A 457 32.05 -13.92 -2.71
C MET A 457 33.27 -13.01 -2.59
N VAL A 458 33.29 -12.07 -1.64
CA VAL A 458 34.46 -11.23 -1.39
C VAL A 458 35.61 -12.06 -0.83
N LEU A 459 35.30 -13.02 0.04
CA LEU A 459 36.30 -13.92 0.59
C LEU A 459 36.93 -14.81 -0.50
N GLY A 460 36.11 -15.35 -1.40
CA GLY A 460 36.60 -16.15 -2.53
C GLY A 460 37.52 -15.37 -3.48
N ILE A 461 37.15 -14.14 -3.84
CA ILE A 461 37.98 -13.26 -4.68
C ILE A 461 39.26 -12.86 -3.96
N TYR A 462 39.18 -12.52 -2.68
CA TYR A 462 40.34 -12.19 -1.87
C TYR A 462 41.32 -13.36 -1.83
N TYR A 463 40.84 -14.57 -1.56
CA TYR A 463 41.65 -15.79 -1.55
C TYR A 463 42.29 -16.04 -2.92
N LEU A 464 41.53 -15.91 -4.00
CA LEU A 464 42.03 -16.12 -5.37
C LEU A 464 43.13 -15.14 -5.76
N THR A 465 43.04 -13.88 -5.35
CA THR A 465 43.98 -12.81 -5.74
C THR A 465 45.12 -12.63 -4.76
N GLN A 466 45.19 -13.42 -3.67
CA GLN A 466 46.25 -13.37 -2.69
C GLN A 466 47.55 -13.91 -3.28
N GLU A 467 48.68 -13.29 -2.94
CA GLU A 467 50.05 -13.74 -3.26
C GLU A 467 50.72 -14.29 -2.01
N ARG A 468 51.44 -15.40 -2.14
CA ARG A 468 52.24 -16.00 -1.06
C ARG A 468 53.66 -16.27 -1.56
N PRO A 469 54.65 -15.47 -1.14
CA PRO A 469 56.04 -15.73 -1.47
C PRO A 469 56.52 -17.10 -0.93
N GLY A 470 57.32 -17.81 -1.69
CA GLY A 470 57.80 -19.15 -1.33
C GLY A 470 56.76 -20.28 -1.52
N ALA A 471 55.64 -20.03 -2.19
CA ALA A 471 54.66 -21.05 -2.46
C ALA A 471 55.16 -22.07 -3.50
N LYS A 472 54.65 -23.32 -3.41
CA LYS A 472 55.04 -24.42 -4.30
C LYS A 472 54.85 -24.07 -5.77
N GLY A 473 55.88 -24.17 -6.59
CA GLY A 473 55.86 -23.89 -8.02
C GLY A 473 56.14 -22.44 -8.41
N GLU A 474 56.66 -21.62 -7.48
CA GLU A 474 57.07 -20.25 -7.77
C GLU A 474 58.17 -20.20 -8.86
N GLY A 475 58.07 -19.23 -9.77
CA GLY A 475 59.01 -19.01 -10.87
C GLY A 475 58.87 -19.94 -12.08
N LYS A 476 57.95 -20.91 -12.06
CA LYS A 476 57.70 -21.78 -13.22
C LYS A 476 57.16 -21.02 -14.41
N ILE A 477 57.50 -21.46 -15.61
CA ILE A 477 57.09 -20.86 -16.89
C ILE A 477 56.12 -21.79 -17.59
N PHE A 478 55.01 -21.26 -18.07
CA PHE A 478 53.96 -22.00 -18.77
C PHE A 478 53.69 -21.39 -20.15
N LYS A 479 53.33 -22.24 -21.11
CA LYS A 479 52.98 -21.84 -22.48
C LYS A 479 51.63 -21.11 -22.55
N SER A 480 50.68 -21.46 -21.65
CA SER A 480 49.35 -20.87 -21.59
C SER A 480 48.76 -20.93 -20.18
N VAL A 481 47.72 -20.17 -19.91
CA VAL A 481 46.96 -20.21 -18.65
C VAL A 481 46.38 -21.61 -18.40
N ASN A 482 45.87 -22.28 -19.45
CA ASN A 482 45.31 -23.62 -19.33
C ASN A 482 46.36 -24.66 -18.88
N GLU A 483 47.62 -24.57 -19.38
CA GLU A 483 48.70 -25.41 -18.91
C GLU A 483 49.03 -25.17 -17.42
N ALA A 484 48.99 -23.93 -16.98
CA ALA A 484 49.20 -23.59 -15.58
C ALA A 484 48.05 -24.10 -14.68
N ILE A 485 46.77 -24.09 -15.18
CA ILE A 485 45.62 -24.70 -14.50
C ILE A 485 45.80 -26.22 -14.37
N LEU A 486 46.21 -26.92 -15.42
CA LEU A 486 46.52 -28.35 -15.36
C LEU A 486 47.64 -28.67 -14.37
N ALA A 487 48.67 -27.81 -14.30
CA ALA A 487 49.73 -27.95 -13.32
C ALA A 487 49.23 -27.73 -11.88
N TYR A 488 48.24 -26.88 -11.69
CA TYR A 488 47.56 -26.67 -10.41
C TYR A 488 46.75 -27.90 -10.01
N GLU A 489 45.96 -28.46 -10.91
CA GLU A 489 45.16 -29.68 -10.67
C GLU A 489 46.06 -30.88 -10.29
N ASN A 490 47.26 -30.97 -10.91
CA ASN A 490 48.28 -31.97 -10.57
C ASN A 490 49.11 -31.62 -9.30
N GLY A 491 48.77 -30.54 -8.61
CA GLY A 491 49.43 -30.11 -7.39
C GLY A 491 50.88 -29.64 -7.58
N ALA A 492 51.30 -29.32 -8.82
CA ALA A 492 52.64 -28.82 -9.13
C ALA A 492 52.82 -27.32 -8.87
N VAL A 493 51.72 -26.58 -8.79
CA VAL A 493 51.67 -25.14 -8.54
C VAL A 493 50.48 -24.86 -7.59
N THR A 494 50.52 -23.74 -6.86
CA THR A 494 49.38 -23.26 -6.06
C THR A 494 48.78 -22.01 -6.69
N LEU A 495 47.54 -21.68 -6.32
CA LEU A 495 46.86 -20.46 -6.81
C LEU A 495 47.63 -19.17 -6.47
N HIS A 496 48.38 -19.19 -5.38
CA HIS A 496 49.11 -18.04 -4.81
C HIS A 496 50.57 -17.93 -5.26
N SER A 497 51.03 -18.93 -6.03
CA SER A 497 52.43 -18.97 -6.53
C SER A 497 52.59 -17.97 -7.67
N ARG A 498 53.67 -17.20 -7.62
CA ARG A 498 54.04 -16.29 -8.70
C ARG A 498 54.66 -17.11 -9.84
N ILE A 499 54.01 -17.06 -11.00
CA ILE A 499 54.38 -17.86 -12.19
C ILE A 499 54.53 -16.93 -13.40
N LYS A 500 55.17 -17.45 -14.42
CA LYS A 500 55.36 -16.76 -15.71
C LYS A 500 54.55 -17.48 -16.79
N VAL A 501 53.65 -16.76 -17.43
CA VAL A 501 52.81 -17.33 -18.49
C VAL A 501 53.02 -16.55 -19.80
N ARG A 502 53.17 -17.29 -20.89
CA ARG A 502 53.21 -16.70 -22.21
C ARG A 502 51.81 -16.32 -22.65
N MET A 503 51.59 -15.05 -22.90
CA MET A 503 50.30 -14.52 -23.39
C MET A 503 50.47 -13.90 -24.77
N THR A 504 49.46 -14.08 -25.62
CA THR A 504 49.36 -13.43 -26.93
C THR A 504 48.13 -12.57 -26.92
N LYS A 505 48.24 -11.30 -27.31
CA LYS A 505 47.12 -10.37 -27.40
C LYS A 505 47.11 -9.71 -28.78
N THR A 506 45.95 -9.66 -29.42
CA THR A 506 45.73 -8.93 -30.65
C THR A 506 45.41 -7.48 -30.30
N MET A 507 46.24 -6.55 -30.80
CA MET A 507 46.03 -5.11 -30.60
C MET A 507 44.92 -4.58 -31.55
N PRO A 508 44.33 -3.40 -31.27
CA PRO A 508 43.36 -2.78 -32.16
C PRO A 508 43.88 -2.58 -33.61
N ASP A 509 45.18 -2.48 -33.76
CA ASP A 509 45.87 -2.34 -35.08
C ASP A 509 46.00 -3.67 -35.84
N GLY A 510 45.46 -4.79 -35.30
CA GLY A 510 45.56 -6.12 -35.91
C GLY A 510 46.91 -6.81 -35.70
N LYS A 511 47.88 -6.20 -34.99
CA LYS A 511 49.17 -6.83 -34.65
C LYS A 511 49.05 -7.73 -33.43
N GLU A 512 49.58 -8.93 -33.53
CA GLU A 512 49.71 -9.85 -32.39
C GLU A 512 51.02 -9.58 -31.64
N ILE A 513 50.90 -9.27 -30.36
CA ILE A 513 52.03 -9.12 -29.45
C ILE A 513 52.05 -10.35 -28.54
N THR A 514 53.19 -11.04 -28.53
CA THR A 514 53.42 -12.20 -27.67
C THR A 514 54.53 -11.87 -26.68
N GLY A 515 54.30 -12.14 -25.41
CA GLY A 515 55.30 -11.93 -24.35
C GLY A 515 54.99 -12.77 -23.13
N VAL A 516 55.89 -12.72 -22.16
CA VAL A 516 55.77 -13.42 -20.89
C VAL A 516 55.29 -12.44 -19.83
N VAL A 517 54.19 -12.78 -19.20
CA VAL A 517 53.60 -12.02 -18.08
C VAL A 517 53.85 -12.76 -16.78
N GLU A 518 54.24 -12.04 -15.76
CA GLU A 518 54.50 -12.58 -14.42
C GLU A 518 53.41 -12.13 -13.47
N SER A 519 52.67 -13.09 -12.88
CA SER A 519 51.63 -12.86 -11.87
C SER A 519 51.30 -14.17 -11.14
N THR A 520 50.32 -14.18 -10.22
CA THR A 520 49.84 -15.41 -9.60
C THR A 520 48.80 -16.11 -10.48
N LEU A 521 48.73 -17.45 -10.40
CA LEU A 521 47.76 -18.23 -11.15
C LEU A 521 46.31 -17.76 -10.88
N GLY A 522 45.99 -17.45 -9.61
CA GLY A 522 44.67 -16.95 -9.26
C GLY A 522 44.33 -15.60 -9.91
N ARG A 523 45.33 -14.69 -10.08
CA ARG A 523 45.11 -13.42 -10.79
C ARG A 523 44.90 -13.63 -12.29
N PHE A 524 45.58 -14.61 -12.91
CA PHE A 524 45.32 -14.97 -14.31
C PHE A 524 43.89 -15.44 -14.49
N ILE A 525 43.37 -16.34 -13.65
CA ILE A 525 42.01 -16.82 -13.68
C ILE A 525 41.01 -15.66 -13.48
N PHE A 526 41.29 -14.75 -12.55
CA PHE A 526 40.41 -13.60 -12.30
C PHE A 526 40.40 -12.61 -13.46
N ASN A 527 41.51 -12.38 -14.12
CA ASN A 527 41.59 -11.49 -15.29
C ASN A 527 40.96 -12.06 -16.55
N GLU A 528 40.77 -13.37 -16.65
CA GLU A 528 40.04 -14.00 -17.77
C GLU A 528 38.57 -13.59 -17.83
N ILE A 529 37.96 -13.37 -16.66
CA ILE A 529 36.56 -13.00 -16.55
C ILE A 529 36.32 -11.48 -16.60
N ILE A 530 37.36 -10.68 -16.47
CA ILE A 530 37.26 -9.21 -16.43
C ILE A 530 37.75 -8.63 -17.77
N PRO A 531 37.02 -7.65 -18.35
CA PRO A 531 37.49 -6.90 -19.51
C PRO A 531 38.88 -6.29 -19.26
N GLN A 532 39.76 -6.37 -20.27
CA GLN A 532 41.14 -5.95 -20.14
C GLN A 532 41.39 -4.52 -20.69
N ASP A 533 40.38 -3.63 -20.58
CA ASP A 533 40.39 -2.24 -21.06
C ASP A 533 39.84 -1.26 -20.01
N LEU A 534 39.88 -1.64 -18.74
CA LEU A 534 39.33 -0.85 -17.62
C LEU A 534 40.17 0.36 -17.22
N GLY A 535 41.41 0.47 -17.74
CA GLY A 535 42.31 1.59 -17.44
C GLY A 535 42.89 1.60 -16.04
N PHE A 536 43.14 0.42 -15.44
CA PHE A 536 43.99 0.27 -14.27
C PHE A 536 45.48 0.24 -14.67
N VAL A 537 45.76 -0.21 -15.88
CA VAL A 537 47.07 -0.21 -16.49
C VAL A 537 47.09 0.79 -17.66
N ASP A 538 48.04 1.74 -17.62
CA ASP A 538 48.25 2.64 -18.75
C ASP A 538 48.98 1.89 -19.88
N ARG A 539 48.22 1.57 -20.93
CA ARG A 539 48.69 0.83 -22.10
C ARG A 539 49.37 1.70 -23.15
N SER A 540 49.42 3.01 -22.95
CA SER A 540 50.17 3.93 -23.81
C SER A 540 51.70 3.85 -23.54
N ILE A 541 52.08 3.28 -22.38
CA ILE A 541 53.47 3.11 -22.01
C ILE A 541 54.02 1.81 -22.64
N PRO A 542 55.10 1.87 -23.44
CA PRO A 542 55.71 0.69 -24.02
C PRO A 542 56.11 -0.34 -22.94
N GLY A 543 55.74 -1.60 -23.16
CA GLY A 543 56.01 -2.70 -22.21
C GLY A 543 54.83 -3.01 -21.24
N ASN A 544 53.75 -2.22 -21.29
CA ASN A 544 52.53 -2.46 -20.50
C ASN A 544 51.43 -3.16 -21.29
N GLU A 545 51.61 -3.42 -22.59
CA GLU A 545 50.58 -3.92 -23.49
C GLU A 545 49.98 -5.25 -23.03
N LEU A 546 50.79 -6.13 -22.46
CA LEU A 546 50.41 -7.47 -22.01
C LEU A 546 50.10 -7.56 -20.51
N LYS A 547 50.35 -6.49 -19.73
CA LYS A 547 50.10 -6.53 -18.29
C LYS A 547 48.62 -6.76 -18.00
N LEU A 548 48.34 -7.52 -16.93
CA LEU A 548 46.99 -7.78 -16.43
C LEU A 548 46.37 -6.49 -15.88
N GLU A 549 45.10 -6.24 -16.12
CA GLU A 549 44.39 -5.11 -15.52
C GLU A 549 44.34 -5.17 -14.01
N VAL A 550 44.20 -6.37 -13.45
CA VAL A 550 44.13 -6.59 -12.02
C VAL A 550 45.34 -7.44 -11.59
N ASP A 551 46.43 -6.80 -11.19
CA ASP A 551 47.64 -7.44 -10.61
C ASP A 551 47.86 -6.98 -9.15
N PHE A 552 46.79 -6.83 -8.41
CA PHE A 552 46.77 -6.46 -7.00
C PHE A 552 45.75 -7.29 -6.21
N LEU A 553 45.87 -7.26 -4.89
CA LEU A 553 44.91 -7.93 -3.99
C LEU A 553 43.55 -7.26 -4.07
N VAL A 554 42.49 -8.06 -4.37
CA VAL A 554 41.13 -7.57 -4.52
C VAL A 554 40.32 -7.80 -3.25
N ALA A 555 40.16 -6.75 -2.46
CA ALA A 555 39.24 -6.70 -1.34
C ALA A 555 37.90 -6.05 -1.75
N LYS A 556 36.97 -5.87 -0.82
CA LYS A 556 35.64 -5.32 -1.07
C LYS A 556 35.62 -3.98 -1.83
N LYS A 557 36.55 -3.06 -1.47
CA LYS A 557 36.66 -1.73 -2.09
C LYS A 557 37.12 -1.80 -3.54
N GLN A 558 38.16 -2.59 -3.78
CA GLN A 558 38.72 -2.77 -5.12
C GLN A 558 37.72 -3.46 -6.04
N ASN A 559 37.01 -4.47 -5.54
CA ASN A 559 35.97 -5.15 -6.31
C ASN A 559 34.88 -4.18 -6.75
N LYS A 560 34.42 -3.31 -5.85
CA LYS A 560 33.43 -2.26 -6.20
C LYS A 560 34.01 -1.33 -7.30
N GLN A 561 35.26 -0.89 -7.18
CA GLN A 561 35.92 -0.01 -8.18
C GLN A 561 36.03 -0.68 -9.56
N ILE A 562 36.36 -1.96 -9.59
CA ILE A 562 36.44 -2.74 -10.85
C ILE A 562 35.09 -2.75 -11.53
N LEU A 563 34.04 -3.12 -10.81
CA LEU A 563 32.69 -3.20 -11.36
C LEU A 563 32.12 -1.84 -11.76
N GLU A 564 32.41 -0.77 -11.03
CA GLU A 564 32.07 0.60 -11.42
C GLU A 564 32.75 1.03 -12.72
N LYS A 565 34.00 0.65 -12.95
CA LYS A 565 34.63 0.88 -14.24
C LYS A 565 34.03 0.04 -15.36
N VAL A 566 33.67 -1.21 -15.09
CA VAL A 566 33.02 -2.09 -16.08
C VAL A 566 31.69 -1.50 -16.53
N ILE A 567 30.85 -1.03 -15.63
CA ILE A 567 29.55 -0.48 -16.00
C ILE A 567 29.66 0.83 -16.77
N ASN A 568 30.63 1.68 -16.41
CA ASN A 568 30.86 2.96 -17.07
C ASN A 568 31.42 2.81 -18.50
N ILE A 569 32.19 1.76 -18.77
CA ILE A 569 32.84 1.53 -20.08
C ILE A 569 31.96 0.64 -20.97
N HIS A 570 31.45 -0.45 -20.44
CA HIS A 570 30.77 -1.50 -21.21
C HIS A 570 29.24 -1.53 -21.04
N GLY A 571 28.68 -0.74 -20.13
CA GLY A 571 27.23 -0.70 -19.87
C GLY A 571 26.69 -1.89 -19.07
N ALA A 572 25.37 -1.91 -18.87
CA ALA A 572 24.70 -2.82 -17.94
C ALA A 572 24.77 -4.30 -18.35
N THR A 573 24.60 -4.61 -19.63
CA THR A 573 24.57 -6.00 -20.14
C THR A 573 25.88 -6.71 -19.89
N LYS A 574 27.00 -6.09 -20.26
CA LYS A 574 28.32 -6.68 -20.04
C LYS A 574 28.67 -6.79 -18.55
N THR A 575 28.23 -5.80 -17.77
CA THR A 575 28.38 -5.84 -16.30
C THR A 575 27.64 -7.01 -15.68
N ALA A 576 26.44 -7.34 -16.17
CA ALA A 576 25.69 -8.50 -15.71
C ALA A 576 26.42 -9.83 -15.98
N GLU A 577 27.03 -9.97 -17.17
CA GLU A 577 27.85 -11.14 -17.51
C GLU A 577 29.09 -11.25 -16.58
N VAL A 578 29.78 -10.14 -16.37
CA VAL A 578 30.93 -10.08 -15.47
C VAL A 578 30.55 -10.42 -14.03
N LEU A 579 29.42 -9.90 -13.54
CA LEU A 579 28.91 -10.21 -12.20
C LEU A 579 28.63 -11.70 -12.03
N ASP A 580 28.00 -12.34 -13.02
CA ASP A 580 27.74 -13.77 -13.00
C ASP A 580 29.04 -14.60 -13.04
N ALA A 581 30.03 -14.17 -13.82
CA ALA A 581 31.34 -14.83 -13.90
C ALA A 581 32.12 -14.65 -12.58
N VAL A 582 32.15 -13.47 -12.00
CA VAL A 582 32.77 -13.17 -10.70
C VAL A 582 32.16 -14.00 -9.59
N LYS A 583 30.82 -14.10 -9.58
CA LYS A 583 30.08 -14.96 -8.64
C LYS A 583 30.51 -16.43 -8.78
N ALA A 584 30.48 -16.95 -10.00
CA ALA A 584 30.80 -18.35 -10.27
C ALA A 584 32.23 -18.70 -9.81
N VAL A 585 33.21 -17.90 -10.20
CA VAL A 585 34.61 -18.10 -9.80
C VAL A 585 34.79 -17.99 -8.28
N SER A 586 34.14 -17.04 -7.63
CA SER A 586 34.22 -16.86 -6.19
C SER A 586 33.73 -18.08 -5.41
N TYR A 587 32.60 -18.64 -5.77
CA TYR A 587 32.06 -19.83 -5.10
C TYR A 587 32.86 -21.08 -5.40
N THR A 588 33.35 -21.24 -6.63
CA THR A 588 34.21 -22.40 -7.01
C THR A 588 35.44 -22.49 -6.14
N HIS A 589 36.15 -21.38 -5.91
CA HIS A 589 37.38 -21.37 -5.14
C HIS A 589 37.16 -21.31 -3.62
N LEU A 590 36.01 -20.89 -3.14
CA LEU A 590 35.64 -20.93 -1.72
C LEU A 590 35.31 -22.34 -1.25
N THR A 591 34.63 -23.15 -2.08
CA THR A 591 34.09 -24.47 -1.69
C THR A 591 35.15 -25.59 -1.76
N LEU A 592 36.13 -25.50 -2.66
CA LEU A 592 37.17 -26.51 -2.81
C LEU A 592 37.97 -26.79 -1.52
N PRO A 593 38.36 -25.81 -0.68
CA PRO A 593 39.08 -26.09 0.56
C PRO A 593 38.26 -26.72 1.68
N THR A 594 36.92 -26.58 1.65
CA THR A 594 36.02 -27.06 2.71
C THR A 594 35.56 -28.50 2.50
N THR A 595 35.45 -28.97 1.28
CA THR A 595 35.01 -30.32 0.95
C THR A 595 36.06 -31.41 1.29
N SER A 596 37.33 -31.06 1.46
CA SER A 596 38.40 -31.99 1.84
C SER A 596 38.47 -32.29 3.35
N ARG A 597 37.64 -31.64 4.20
CA ARG A 597 37.68 -31.80 5.67
C ARG A 597 36.34 -32.25 6.28
N VAL A 598 35.32 -32.47 5.47
CA VAL A 598 34.04 -33.03 5.87
C VAL A 598 33.87 -34.43 5.27
#